data_c1c576c174ec53f81cb940fd74a98d06
#
_entry.id   c1c576c174ec53f81cb940fd74a98d06
#
_cell.length_a   1.000
_cell.length_b   1.000
_cell.length_c   1.000
_cell.angle_alpha   90.00
_cell.angle_beta   90.00
_cell.angle_gamma   90.00
#
_symmetry.space_group_name_H-M   'P 1'
#
loop_
_entity.id
_entity.type
_entity.pdbx_description
1 polymer ?
#
loop_
_entity_poly.entity_id
_entity_poly.type
_entity_poly.pdbx_seq_one_letter_code
_entity_poly.pdbx_strand_id
1 'polypeptide(L)'
;MSHGETRLTDCRIPASNIIGKEGKGFILAQERLGPGRIHHCMRWIGICERAVGLMCVRASSRELRPNKFLSEKQTIQNWISESAAAIYGARLMVLDCAKKIEVHSTKGARKEISMIKFHVADVLMKVLDRAIQVHGALGMTDHTPLSFWYRHERGSRIYDGADEVHKSVVARSILRDQLD
;
A
#
# COMPACT_ATOMS: atom_id res chain seq x y z
N MET A 1 -12.53 3.70 -8.18
CA MET A 1 -12.11 5.06 -7.79
C MET A 1 -12.59 5.99 -8.87
N SER A 2 -13.35 7.01 -8.51
CA SER A 2 -13.80 8.04 -9.45
C SER A 2 -12.88 9.27 -9.30
N HIS A 3 -12.53 9.89 -10.42
CA HIS A 3 -11.84 11.17 -10.48
C HIS A 3 -12.79 12.17 -11.12
N GLY A 4 -12.75 13.40 -10.65
CA GLY A 4 -13.57 14.49 -11.16
C GLY A 4 -12.71 15.64 -11.65
N GLU A 5 -13.26 16.47 -12.52
CA GLU A 5 -12.74 17.79 -12.84
C GLU A 5 -13.37 18.81 -11.89
N THR A 6 -12.53 19.61 -11.23
CA THR A 6 -13.00 20.70 -10.37
C THR A 6 -12.78 22.02 -11.08
N ARG A 7 -13.87 22.79 -11.28
CA ARG A 7 -13.82 24.14 -11.87
C ARG A 7 -14.23 25.16 -10.83
N LEU A 8 -13.38 26.16 -10.63
CA LEU A 8 -13.64 27.30 -9.77
C LEU A 8 -13.82 28.55 -10.65
N THR A 9 -15.03 29.06 -10.71
CA THR A 9 -15.35 30.24 -11.53
C THR A 9 -15.70 31.40 -10.62
N ASP A 10 -14.96 32.49 -10.69
CA ASP A 10 -15.15 33.72 -9.88
C ASP A 10 -15.28 33.48 -8.37
N CYS A 11 -14.61 32.45 -7.87
CA CYS A 11 -14.65 32.08 -6.45
C CYS A 11 -13.73 33.03 -5.66
N ARG A 12 -14.33 33.98 -4.94
CA ARG A 12 -13.61 34.96 -4.11
C ARG A 12 -13.55 34.47 -2.68
N ILE A 13 -12.35 34.45 -2.12
CA ILE A 13 -12.08 34.11 -0.72
C ILE A 13 -11.24 35.22 -0.06
N PRO A 14 -11.34 35.44 1.26
CA PRO A 14 -10.46 36.37 1.96
C PRO A 14 -8.98 35.99 1.81
N ALA A 15 -8.11 36.96 1.59
CA ALA A 15 -6.67 36.72 1.50
C ALA A 15 -6.08 36.09 2.77
N SER A 16 -6.70 36.33 3.91
CA SER A 16 -6.35 35.69 5.20
C SER A 16 -6.52 34.16 5.23
N ASN A 17 -7.24 33.59 4.26
CA ASN A 17 -7.42 32.14 4.13
C ASN A 17 -6.21 31.44 3.49
N ILE A 18 -5.17 32.19 3.07
CA ILE A 18 -3.94 31.60 2.58
C ILE A 18 -3.26 30.80 3.70
N ILE A 19 -3.04 29.51 3.43
CA ILE A 19 -2.31 28.62 4.35
C ILE A 19 -0.81 28.73 4.03
N GLY A 20 -0.04 29.25 5.00
CA GLY A 20 1.40 29.48 4.87
C GLY A 20 1.74 30.72 4.05
N LYS A 21 2.71 30.60 3.12
CA LYS A 21 3.21 31.72 2.30
C LYS A 21 2.87 31.50 0.83
N GLU A 22 2.65 32.59 0.10
CA GLU A 22 2.49 32.55 -1.35
C GLU A 22 3.65 31.78 -2.02
N GLY A 23 3.32 30.97 -3.03
CA GLY A 23 4.28 30.14 -3.76
C GLY A 23 4.80 28.91 -3.00
N LYS A 24 4.35 28.63 -1.75
CA LYS A 24 4.80 27.50 -0.94
C LYS A 24 3.81 26.33 -0.86
N GLY A 25 2.73 26.36 -1.63
CA GLY A 25 1.67 25.32 -1.57
C GLY A 25 2.20 23.90 -1.80
N PHE A 26 3.15 23.70 -2.72
CA PHE A 26 3.75 22.38 -2.96
C PHE A 26 4.51 21.85 -1.73
N ILE A 27 5.21 22.71 -1.01
CA ILE A 27 5.94 22.33 0.23
C ILE A 27 4.95 21.89 1.29
N LEU A 28 3.88 22.65 1.50
CA LEU A 28 2.80 22.31 2.45
C LEU A 28 2.13 20.98 2.10
N ALA A 29 1.88 20.73 0.80
CA ALA A 29 1.36 19.46 0.35
C ALA A 29 2.29 18.28 0.70
N GLN A 30 3.62 18.45 0.54
CA GLN A 30 4.59 17.41 0.90
C GLN A 30 4.66 17.13 2.41
N GLU A 31 4.51 18.13 3.24
CA GLU A 31 4.45 17.96 4.71
C GLU A 31 3.27 17.09 5.13
N ARG A 32 2.11 17.28 4.52
CA ARG A 32 0.92 16.46 4.76
C ARG A 32 1.08 15.03 4.22
N LEU A 33 1.72 14.85 3.05
CA LEU A 33 1.83 13.54 2.39
C LEU A 33 2.77 12.58 3.12
N GLY A 34 3.74 13.07 3.90
CA GLY A 34 4.65 12.21 4.66
C GLY A 34 3.90 11.25 5.60
N PRO A 35 3.18 11.76 6.61
CA PRO A 35 2.36 10.94 7.50
C PRO A 35 1.25 10.17 6.77
N GLY A 36 0.65 10.74 5.73
CA GLY A 36 -0.36 10.10 4.90
C GLY A 36 0.11 8.79 4.28
N ARG A 37 1.37 8.71 3.85
CA ARG A 37 1.97 7.47 3.29
C ARG A 37 2.04 6.33 4.30
N ILE A 38 2.36 6.61 5.56
CA ILE A 38 2.33 5.60 6.64
C ILE A 38 0.92 5.09 6.84
N HIS A 39 -0.05 5.98 6.90
CA HIS A 39 -1.45 5.63 7.06
C HIS A 39 -1.92 4.70 5.93
N HIS A 40 -1.59 5.03 4.68
CA HIS A 40 -1.88 4.16 3.54
C HIS A 40 -1.24 2.78 3.68
N CYS A 41 0.03 2.70 4.04
CA CYS A 41 0.74 1.44 4.21
C CYS A 41 0.08 0.56 5.29
N MET A 42 -0.31 1.12 6.44
CA MET A 42 -1.01 0.36 7.48
C MET A 42 -2.39 -0.13 7.02
N ARG A 43 -3.14 0.69 6.29
CA ARG A 43 -4.40 0.29 5.68
C ARG A 43 -4.21 -0.87 4.69
N TRP A 44 -3.18 -0.82 3.85
CA TRP A 44 -2.85 -1.90 2.90
C TRP A 44 -2.47 -3.20 3.59
N ILE A 45 -1.72 -3.12 4.70
CA ILE A 45 -1.40 -4.29 5.53
C ILE A 45 -2.67 -4.93 6.08
N GLY A 46 -3.62 -4.13 6.56
CA GLY A 46 -4.92 -4.64 7.02
C GLY A 46 -5.73 -5.32 5.91
N ILE A 47 -5.69 -4.80 4.68
CA ILE A 47 -6.30 -5.45 3.50
C ILE A 47 -5.60 -6.78 3.22
N CYS A 48 -4.26 -6.82 3.25
CA CYS A 48 -3.50 -8.05 3.05
C CYS A 48 -3.88 -9.15 4.04
N GLU A 49 -3.99 -8.82 5.33
CA GLU A 49 -4.38 -9.78 6.36
C GLU A 49 -5.77 -10.35 6.14
N ARG A 50 -6.73 -9.48 5.79
CA ARG A 50 -8.07 -9.93 5.45
C ARG A 50 -8.07 -10.82 4.20
N ALA A 51 -7.29 -10.48 3.18
CA ALA A 51 -7.17 -11.28 1.96
C ALA A 51 -6.56 -12.66 2.24
N VAL A 52 -5.53 -12.76 3.09
CA VAL A 52 -4.96 -14.06 3.53
C VAL A 52 -6.00 -14.85 4.33
N GLY A 53 -6.75 -14.22 5.23
CA GLY A 53 -7.83 -14.87 5.96
C GLY A 53 -8.88 -15.47 5.02
N LEU A 54 -9.33 -14.71 4.01
CA LEU A 54 -10.27 -15.19 2.98
C LEU A 54 -9.65 -16.34 2.17
N MET A 55 -8.37 -16.24 1.82
CA MET A 55 -7.63 -17.30 1.11
C MET A 55 -7.59 -18.60 1.91
N CYS A 56 -7.29 -18.52 3.21
CA CYS A 56 -7.27 -19.67 4.11
C CYS A 56 -8.65 -20.34 4.22
N VAL A 57 -9.71 -19.55 4.45
CA VAL A 57 -11.09 -20.06 4.53
C VAL A 57 -11.47 -20.75 3.22
N ARG A 58 -11.19 -20.12 2.08
CA ARG A 58 -11.48 -20.70 0.76
C ARG A 58 -10.71 -21.97 0.52
N ALA A 59 -9.42 -21.99 0.80
CA ALA A 59 -8.58 -23.17 0.61
C ALA A 59 -9.03 -24.36 1.43
N SER A 60 -9.44 -24.14 2.70
CA SER A 60 -9.88 -25.18 3.61
C SER A 60 -11.30 -25.68 3.34
N SER A 61 -12.15 -24.88 2.70
CA SER A 61 -13.54 -25.24 2.38
C SER A 61 -13.73 -25.75 0.95
N ARG A 62 -12.80 -25.50 0.04
CA ARG A 62 -12.92 -25.92 -1.36
C ARG A 62 -12.48 -27.37 -1.52
N GLU A 63 -13.42 -28.24 -1.63
CA GLU A 63 -13.21 -29.64 -1.98
C GLU A 63 -12.95 -29.80 -3.48
N LEU A 64 -11.87 -30.50 -3.84
CA LEU A 64 -11.46 -30.79 -5.23
C LEU A 64 -11.90 -32.18 -5.66
N ARG A 65 -11.92 -33.13 -4.73
CA ARG A 65 -12.41 -34.50 -4.82
C ARG A 65 -12.88 -34.93 -3.41
N PRO A 66 -13.65 -35.99 -3.26
CA PRO A 66 -14.10 -36.48 -1.94
C PRO A 66 -12.97 -36.46 -0.92
N ASN A 67 -13.16 -35.73 0.17
CA ASN A 67 -12.19 -35.57 1.27
C ASN A 67 -10.79 -35.03 0.87
N LYS A 68 -10.69 -34.28 -0.26
CA LYS A 68 -9.46 -33.64 -0.72
C LYS A 68 -9.67 -32.16 -0.97
N PHE A 69 -9.03 -31.33 -0.17
CA PHE A 69 -9.22 -29.89 -0.16
C PHE A 69 -8.10 -29.15 -0.90
N LEU A 70 -8.43 -27.94 -1.33
CA LEU A 70 -7.48 -27.07 -2.01
C LEU A 70 -6.28 -26.72 -1.12
N SER A 71 -6.47 -26.63 0.19
CA SER A 71 -5.43 -26.39 1.20
C SER A 71 -4.32 -27.45 1.25
N GLU A 72 -4.55 -28.65 0.71
CA GLU A 72 -3.54 -29.71 0.61
C GLU A 72 -2.54 -29.47 -0.53
N LYS A 73 -2.79 -28.51 -1.41
CA LYS A 73 -1.90 -28.20 -2.52
C LYS A 73 -0.73 -27.36 -2.07
N GLN A 74 0.49 -27.82 -2.36
CA GLN A 74 1.72 -27.15 -1.95
C GLN A 74 1.82 -25.71 -2.45
N THR A 75 1.37 -25.45 -3.68
CA THR A 75 1.33 -24.09 -4.23
C THR A 75 0.51 -23.14 -3.35
N ILE A 76 -0.64 -23.61 -2.83
CA ILE A 76 -1.49 -22.81 -1.95
C ILE A 76 -0.82 -22.58 -0.59
N GLN A 77 -0.19 -23.61 -0.04
CA GLN A 77 0.57 -23.51 1.20
C GLN A 77 1.74 -22.56 1.09
N ASN A 78 2.47 -22.58 -0.04
CA ASN A 78 3.54 -21.65 -0.34
C ASN A 78 3.01 -20.21 -0.42
N TRP A 79 1.92 -19.97 -1.13
CA TRP A 79 1.33 -18.63 -1.24
C TRP A 79 0.85 -18.07 0.09
N ILE A 80 0.27 -18.90 0.96
CA ILE A 80 -0.16 -18.50 2.31
C ILE A 80 1.07 -18.11 3.15
N SER A 81 2.09 -18.97 3.20
CA SER A 81 3.27 -18.76 4.03
C SER A 81 4.11 -17.57 3.57
N GLU A 82 4.36 -17.45 2.26
CA GLU A 82 5.07 -16.31 1.68
C GLU A 82 4.32 -14.99 1.87
N SER A 83 2.98 -15.01 1.74
CA SER A 83 2.15 -13.83 2.00
C SER A 83 2.23 -13.40 3.47
N ALA A 84 2.13 -14.36 4.39
CA ALA A 84 2.26 -14.08 5.82
C ALA A 84 3.62 -13.47 6.18
N ALA A 85 4.71 -14.03 5.65
CA ALA A 85 6.07 -13.52 5.86
C ALA A 85 6.24 -12.09 5.28
N ALA A 86 5.74 -11.85 4.07
CA ALA A 86 5.80 -10.54 3.42
C ALA A 86 5.00 -9.47 4.20
N ILE A 87 3.81 -9.81 4.69
CA ILE A 87 2.96 -8.92 5.51
C ILE A 87 3.67 -8.59 6.82
N TYR A 88 4.26 -9.59 7.48
CA TYR A 88 4.99 -9.41 8.73
C TYR A 88 6.19 -8.45 8.55
N GLY A 89 7.01 -8.68 7.52
CA GLY A 89 8.14 -7.80 7.19
C GLY A 89 7.69 -6.38 6.86
N ALA A 90 6.66 -6.23 6.02
CA ALA A 90 6.08 -4.94 5.67
C ALA A 90 5.59 -4.17 6.90
N ARG A 91 4.93 -4.85 7.85
CA ARG A 91 4.48 -4.24 9.12
C ARG A 91 5.63 -3.71 9.95
N LEU A 92 6.68 -4.51 10.14
CA LEU A 92 7.86 -4.09 10.88
C LEU A 92 8.54 -2.87 10.25
N MET A 93 8.64 -2.82 8.92
CA MET A 93 9.18 -1.66 8.21
C MET A 93 8.33 -0.40 8.46
N VAL A 94 7.01 -0.51 8.47
CA VAL A 94 6.12 0.64 8.71
C VAL A 94 6.22 1.11 10.16
N LEU A 95 6.29 0.21 11.13
CA LEU A 95 6.47 0.55 12.55
C LEU A 95 7.83 1.21 12.80
N ASP A 96 8.92 0.70 12.22
CA ASP A 96 10.24 1.34 12.28
C ASP A 96 10.22 2.74 11.66
N CYS A 97 9.58 2.89 10.49
CA CYS A 97 9.43 4.19 9.85
C CYS A 97 8.65 5.17 10.73
N ALA A 98 7.57 4.74 11.37
CA ALA A 98 6.79 5.58 12.28
C ALA A 98 7.65 6.07 13.47
N LYS A 99 8.43 5.16 14.08
CA LYS A 99 9.36 5.50 15.15
C LYS A 99 10.43 6.50 14.70
N LYS A 100 10.98 6.33 13.49
CA LYS A 100 11.96 7.27 12.93
C LYS A 100 11.37 8.66 12.67
N ILE A 101 10.12 8.75 12.28
CA ILE A 101 9.43 10.06 12.16
C ILE A 101 9.31 10.74 13.53
N GLU A 102 8.96 9.99 14.55
CA GLU A 102 8.86 10.53 15.92
C GLU A 102 10.20 11.10 16.39
N VAL A 103 11.30 10.41 16.12
CA VAL A 103 12.64 10.81 16.55
C VAL A 103 13.28 11.88 15.66
N HIS A 104 13.14 11.77 14.33
CA HIS A 104 13.91 12.55 13.36
C HIS A 104 13.04 13.46 12.47
N SER A 105 11.73 13.55 12.74
CA SER A 105 10.74 14.22 11.89
C SER A 105 10.51 13.53 10.53
N THR A 106 9.47 13.96 9.83
CA THR A 106 9.15 13.49 8.47
C THR A 106 10.30 13.73 7.46
N LYS A 107 11.03 14.84 7.64
CA LYS A 107 12.18 15.17 6.77
C LYS A 107 13.35 14.20 6.99
N GLY A 108 13.65 13.86 8.24
CA GLY A 108 14.72 12.93 8.59
C GLY A 108 14.41 11.49 8.18
N ALA A 109 13.14 11.07 8.23
CA ALA A 109 12.70 9.73 7.85
C ALA A 109 12.29 9.59 6.35
N ARG A 110 12.67 10.53 5.49
CA ARG A 110 12.24 10.59 4.09
C ARG A 110 12.60 9.32 3.29
N LYS A 111 13.75 8.71 3.56
CA LYS A 111 14.20 7.47 2.93
C LYS A 111 13.27 6.32 3.30
N GLU A 112 12.99 6.14 4.58
CA GLU A 112 12.11 5.09 5.10
C GLU A 112 10.68 5.25 4.61
N ILE A 113 10.12 6.45 4.62
CA ILE A 113 8.81 6.76 4.07
C ILE A 113 8.73 6.35 2.59
N SER A 114 9.78 6.60 1.82
CA SER A 114 9.83 6.19 0.42
C SER A 114 9.94 4.67 0.27
N MET A 115 10.74 3.99 1.12
CA MET A 115 10.89 2.53 1.11
C MET A 115 9.57 1.81 1.38
N ILE A 116 8.87 2.18 2.45
CA ILE A 116 7.61 1.52 2.79
C ILE A 116 6.55 1.72 1.71
N LYS A 117 6.52 2.87 1.06
CA LYS A 117 5.46 3.23 0.10
C LYS A 117 5.46 2.29 -1.11
N PHE A 118 6.58 2.05 -1.77
CA PHE A 118 6.61 1.13 -2.91
C PHE A 118 6.64 -0.35 -2.49
N HIS A 119 7.29 -0.67 -1.35
CA HIS A 119 7.40 -2.05 -0.88
C HIS A 119 6.05 -2.61 -0.44
N VAL A 120 5.33 -1.89 0.42
CA VAL A 120 4.01 -2.35 0.92
C VAL A 120 2.97 -2.40 -0.20
N ALA A 121 3.04 -1.47 -1.17
CA ALA A 121 2.18 -1.52 -2.35
C ALA A 121 2.43 -2.77 -3.22
N ASP A 122 3.68 -3.21 -3.37
CA ASP A 122 4.04 -4.44 -4.07
C ASP A 122 3.53 -5.69 -3.33
N VAL A 123 3.73 -5.74 -2.00
CA VAL A 123 3.18 -6.81 -1.15
C VAL A 123 1.67 -6.91 -1.29
N LEU A 124 0.97 -5.77 -1.21
CA LEU A 124 -0.48 -5.70 -1.35
C LEU A 124 -0.96 -6.33 -2.67
N MET A 125 -0.38 -5.91 -3.78
CA MET A 125 -0.79 -6.40 -5.10
C MET A 125 -0.55 -7.90 -5.25
N LYS A 126 0.59 -8.42 -4.77
CA LYS A 126 0.90 -9.86 -4.79
C LYS A 126 -0.06 -10.68 -3.93
N VAL A 127 -0.39 -10.20 -2.73
CA VAL A 127 -1.32 -10.90 -1.83
C VAL A 127 -2.73 -10.92 -2.41
N LEU A 128 -3.21 -9.81 -2.97
CA LEU A 128 -4.53 -9.74 -3.59
C LEU A 128 -4.63 -10.62 -4.84
N ASP A 129 -3.60 -10.64 -5.67
CA ASP A 129 -3.54 -11.51 -6.85
C ASP A 129 -3.66 -12.99 -6.46
N ARG A 130 -2.86 -13.44 -5.49
CA ARG A 130 -2.91 -14.79 -4.95
C ARG A 130 -4.28 -15.14 -4.36
N ALA A 131 -4.87 -14.21 -3.61
CA ALA A 131 -6.18 -14.43 -3.01
C ALA A 131 -7.28 -14.59 -4.08
N ILE A 132 -7.27 -13.77 -5.12
CA ILE A 132 -8.17 -13.91 -6.28
C ILE A 132 -7.95 -15.29 -6.93
N GLN A 133 -6.71 -15.65 -7.18
CA GLN A 133 -6.39 -16.92 -7.83
C GLN A 133 -6.88 -18.15 -7.03
N VAL A 134 -6.76 -18.12 -5.69
CA VAL A 134 -7.29 -19.19 -4.82
C VAL A 134 -8.81 -19.28 -4.86
N HIS A 135 -9.50 -18.14 -5.03
CA HIS A 135 -10.95 -18.12 -5.16
C HIS A 135 -11.44 -18.54 -6.55
N GLY A 136 -10.57 -18.49 -7.57
CA GLY A 136 -10.94 -18.72 -8.96
C GLY A 136 -11.95 -17.69 -9.46
N ALA A 137 -12.92 -18.11 -10.28
CA ALA A 137 -13.95 -17.21 -10.81
C ALA A 137 -14.70 -16.41 -9.73
N LEU A 138 -14.93 -17.00 -8.55
CA LEU A 138 -15.56 -16.32 -7.41
C LEU A 138 -14.77 -15.07 -6.98
N GLY A 139 -13.44 -15.12 -7.04
CA GLY A 139 -12.57 -14.00 -6.70
C GLY A 139 -12.69 -12.80 -7.63
N MET A 140 -13.26 -12.98 -8.82
CA MET A 140 -13.52 -11.93 -9.80
C MET A 140 -14.90 -11.28 -9.67
N THR A 141 -15.74 -11.81 -8.79
CA THR A 141 -17.12 -11.31 -8.57
C THR A 141 -17.19 -10.38 -7.37
N ASP A 142 -18.33 -9.69 -7.23
CA ASP A 142 -18.61 -8.83 -6.07
C ASP A 142 -19.09 -9.61 -4.83
N HIS A 143 -19.16 -10.95 -4.89
CA HIS A 143 -19.41 -11.82 -3.73
C HIS A 143 -18.26 -11.84 -2.74
N THR A 144 -17.07 -11.40 -3.18
CA THR A 144 -15.91 -11.18 -2.31
C THR A 144 -15.37 -9.76 -2.54
N PRO A 145 -14.73 -9.14 -1.55
CA PRO A 145 -14.16 -7.80 -1.75
C PRO A 145 -12.86 -7.82 -2.59
N LEU A 146 -12.37 -8.99 -3.01
CA LEU A 146 -11.04 -9.15 -3.59
C LEU A 146 -10.89 -8.42 -4.92
N SER A 147 -11.85 -8.58 -5.85
CA SER A 147 -11.79 -7.91 -7.15
C SER A 147 -11.89 -6.39 -7.02
N PHE A 148 -12.72 -5.92 -6.09
CA PHE A 148 -12.81 -4.50 -5.77
C PHE A 148 -11.48 -3.97 -5.22
N TRP A 149 -10.90 -4.65 -4.22
CA TRP A 149 -9.61 -4.24 -3.65
C TRP A 149 -8.50 -4.26 -4.69
N TYR A 150 -8.43 -5.27 -5.52
CA TYR A 150 -7.40 -5.37 -6.56
C TYR A 150 -7.46 -4.17 -7.52
N ARG A 151 -8.63 -3.85 -8.04
CA ARG A 151 -8.83 -2.69 -8.94
C ARG A 151 -8.60 -1.36 -8.23
N HIS A 152 -9.14 -1.19 -7.03
CA HIS A 152 -9.05 0.05 -6.27
C HIS A 152 -7.62 0.31 -5.80
N GLU A 153 -6.99 -0.69 -5.21
CA GLU A 153 -5.66 -0.57 -4.64
C GLU A 153 -4.53 -0.68 -5.67
N ARG A 154 -4.83 -1.01 -6.94
CA ARG A 154 -3.85 -0.89 -8.02
C ARG A 154 -3.29 0.54 -8.11
N GLY A 155 -4.08 1.52 -7.72
CA GLY A 155 -3.67 2.92 -7.57
C GLY A 155 -2.58 3.15 -6.53
N SER A 156 -2.39 2.24 -5.56
CA SER A 156 -1.36 2.34 -4.51
C SER A 156 0.05 2.55 -5.06
N ARG A 157 0.34 2.05 -6.26
CA ARG A 157 1.63 2.19 -6.94
C ARG A 157 1.77 3.50 -7.73
N ILE A 158 0.73 4.33 -7.75
CA ILE A 158 0.62 5.52 -8.62
C ILE A 158 0.44 6.79 -7.76
N TYR A 159 -0.61 6.84 -6.94
CA TYR A 159 -0.92 8.03 -6.15
C TYR A 159 0.07 8.25 -5.00
N ASP A 160 0.10 9.46 -4.44
CA ASP A 160 1.03 9.92 -3.40
C ASP A 160 2.52 9.74 -3.75
N GLY A 161 2.80 9.67 -5.04
CA GLY A 161 4.09 9.41 -5.65
C GLY A 161 4.19 7.98 -6.21
N ALA A 162 4.50 7.89 -7.51
CA ALA A 162 4.70 6.61 -8.17
C ALA A 162 5.87 5.84 -7.57
N ASP A 163 5.84 4.51 -7.69
CA ASP A 163 6.91 3.61 -7.20
C ASP A 163 8.29 4.07 -7.67
N GLU A 164 8.41 4.49 -8.93
CA GLU A 164 9.66 4.93 -9.56
C GLU A 164 10.23 6.18 -8.90
N VAL A 165 9.36 7.13 -8.51
CA VAL A 165 9.75 8.35 -7.78
C VAL A 165 10.33 7.98 -6.42
N HIS A 166 9.65 7.10 -5.68
CA HIS A 166 10.10 6.65 -4.37
C HIS A 166 11.40 5.84 -4.43
N LYS A 167 11.52 4.92 -5.40
CA LYS A 167 12.76 4.16 -5.65
C LYS A 167 13.93 5.09 -5.96
N SER A 168 13.72 6.12 -6.79
CA SER A 168 14.73 7.14 -7.09
C SER A 168 15.17 7.90 -5.84
N VAL A 169 14.24 8.26 -4.95
CA VAL A 169 14.58 8.93 -3.66
C VAL A 169 15.46 8.04 -2.80
N VAL A 170 15.12 6.76 -2.66
CA VAL A 170 15.90 5.80 -1.87
C VAL A 170 17.29 5.59 -2.47
N ALA A 171 17.36 5.34 -3.77
CA ALA A 171 18.63 5.11 -4.45
C ALA A 171 19.59 6.30 -4.32
N ARG A 172 19.09 7.52 -4.54
CA ARG A 172 19.90 8.74 -4.38
C ARG A 172 20.38 8.95 -2.95
N SER A 173 19.59 8.61 -1.94
CA SER A 173 20.02 8.68 -0.55
C SER A 173 21.15 7.72 -0.29
N ILE A 174 21.02 6.45 -0.69
CA ILE A 174 22.04 5.43 -0.49
C ILE A 174 23.35 5.79 -1.22
N LEU A 175 23.26 6.23 -2.47
CA LEU A 175 24.42 6.62 -3.25
C LEU A 175 25.19 7.79 -2.62
N ARG A 176 24.48 8.79 -2.08
CA ARG A 176 25.11 9.90 -1.37
C ARG A 176 25.78 9.43 -0.10
N ASP A 177 25.11 8.60 0.72
CA ASP A 177 25.62 8.09 1.99
C ASP A 177 26.89 7.20 1.81
N GLN A 178 27.24 6.79 0.57
CA GLN A 178 28.47 6.04 0.24
C GLN A 178 29.61 6.93 -0.28
N LEU A 179 29.34 8.18 -0.61
CA LEU A 179 30.33 9.13 -1.16
C LEU A 179 30.83 10.13 -0.12
N ASP A 180 30.12 10.26 1.01
CA ASP A 180 30.50 11.03 2.18
C ASP A 180 31.28 10.13 3.18
#